data_71ed0b82617516ff40b98c267cc92052
#
_entry.id   71ed0b82617516ff40b98c267cc92052
#
_cell.length_a   1.000
_cell.length_b   1.000
_cell.length_c   1.000
_cell.angle_alpha   90.00
_cell.angle_beta   90.00
_cell.angle_gamma   90.00
#
_symmetry.space_group_name_H-M   'P 1'
#
loop_
_entity.id
_entity.type
_entity.pdbx_description
1 polymer ?
#
loop_
_entity_poly.entity_id
_entity_poly.type
_entity_poly.pdbx_seq_one_letter_code
_entity_poly.pdbx_strand_id
1 'polypeptide(L)'
;LKVRHVLAALAVSALTAQLVTLGGAAPASAADAKAPVNVGLIYSKTGLLASYGAQYAEGFAVGLDYATNHTGAAGGRKINVTERDDAGDPAKAVAAAKELVGQGYKIIAGSTASGVALQIAPVAKENNVLFVSGAAAADAITGNNRNTFRSGRQTYQDVLTAGTIVGSNLRGKKVVVYAQESAFGQANVNAVRTVLGGAGATVDPVTAPLSANDFAPFSQKIKDAKPDLLFPAWAGATAPAMWKGLDDSGVFASTKVVSGLDQRSSYETMGSAATKISFLSHYFYLAPKNKANDALVAALKKQGKVPDLFHPDGFVAAQMIVHAVEKADGEDVGKMIAALEGWSFDAPKGKQTIRAADHAMLQPMFVAKLEGSGSNVTPKLLRTIPLQAVSPPVRPFK
;
A
#
# COMPACT_ATOMS: atom_id res chain seq x y z
N LEU A 1 32.69 36.52 76.72
CA LEU A 1 33.12 37.81 77.31
C LEU A 1 32.94 38.93 76.28
N LYS A 2 32.21 39.96 76.75
CA LYS A 2 32.12 41.39 76.29
C LYS A 2 31.68 41.69 74.88
N VAL A 3 30.44 42.04 74.66
CA VAL A 3 29.78 43.36 74.71
C VAL A 3 30.63 44.55 74.24
N ARG A 4 30.13 45.20 73.17
CA ARG A 4 29.98 46.68 73.16
C ARG A 4 29.14 47.13 71.94
N HIS A 5 28.08 47.87 72.26
CA HIS A 5 27.25 48.73 71.40
C HIS A 5 28.03 49.92 70.92
N VAL A 6 27.67 50.46 69.71
CA VAL A 6 27.60 51.93 69.45
C VAL A 6 26.52 52.21 68.42
N LEU A 7 25.69 53.19 68.82
CA LEU A 7 24.58 53.79 68.12
C LEU A 7 25.01 54.84 67.07
N ALA A 8 24.06 55.15 66.16
CA ALA A 8 23.71 56.43 65.51
C ALA A 8 24.31 56.62 64.15
N ALA A 9 23.58 57.00 63.12
CA ALA A 9 22.79 58.21 62.96
C ALA A 9 21.92 58.10 61.68
N LEU A 10 20.72 58.71 61.78
CA LEU A 10 19.80 58.93 60.64
C LEU A 10 20.36 59.95 59.65
N ALA A 11 20.23 59.67 58.35
CA ALA A 11 20.22 60.63 57.29
C ALA A 11 19.05 60.35 56.34
N VAL A 12 18.03 61.18 56.38
CA VAL A 12 16.89 61.14 55.45
C VAL A 12 17.36 61.81 54.15
N SER A 13 17.34 61.07 53.06
CA SER A 13 17.46 61.61 51.72
C SER A 13 16.27 61.13 50.88
N ALA A 14 15.41 62.11 50.56
CA ALA A 14 14.30 61.94 49.64
C ALA A 14 14.83 61.61 48.23
N LEU A 15 14.51 60.47 47.67
CA LEU A 15 14.75 60.13 46.30
C LEU A 15 13.41 59.96 45.57
N THR A 16 13.15 60.85 44.64
CA THR A 16 12.00 60.82 43.71
C THR A 16 11.92 59.53 42.96
N ALA A 17 10.84 58.78 43.13
CA ALA A 17 10.51 57.59 42.35
C ALA A 17 10.07 57.99 40.94
N GLN A 18 10.92 57.78 39.94
CA GLN A 18 10.49 57.70 38.56
C GLN A 18 9.80 56.35 38.30
N LEU A 19 8.48 56.35 38.07
CA LEU A 19 7.76 55.18 37.55
C LEU A 19 8.24 54.95 36.09
N VAL A 20 9.13 53.94 35.91
CA VAL A 20 9.33 53.35 34.61
C VAL A 20 8.18 52.38 34.39
N THR A 21 7.21 52.74 33.56
CA THR A 21 6.21 51.83 33.02
C THR A 21 6.92 50.86 32.10
N LEU A 22 7.31 49.71 32.64
CA LEU A 22 7.61 48.52 31.82
C LEU A 22 6.32 48.15 31.09
N GLY A 23 6.24 48.54 29.83
CA GLY A 23 5.24 48.00 28.91
C GLY A 23 5.40 46.50 28.86
N GLY A 24 4.55 45.79 29.58
CA GLY A 24 4.45 44.33 29.46
C GLY A 24 4.07 43.98 28.03
N ALA A 25 5.02 43.49 27.25
CA ALA A 25 4.68 42.75 26.05
C ALA A 25 3.78 41.60 26.52
N ALA A 26 2.50 41.67 26.17
CA ALA A 26 1.61 40.54 26.34
C ALA A 26 2.29 39.33 25.67
N PRO A 27 2.34 38.15 26.32
CA PRO A 27 2.84 36.97 25.66
C PRO A 27 2.02 36.81 24.38
N ALA A 28 2.70 36.70 23.22
CA ALA A 28 2.06 36.39 21.98
C ALA A 28 1.17 35.16 22.23
N SER A 29 -0.14 35.32 22.06
CA SER A 29 -1.10 34.26 22.18
C SER A 29 -0.53 33.10 21.36
N ALA A 30 -0.20 32.01 22.02
CA ALA A 30 0.08 30.73 21.34
C ALA A 30 -1.16 30.51 20.47
N ALA A 31 -1.01 30.64 19.15
CA ALA A 31 -2.09 30.35 18.24
C ALA A 31 -2.65 28.98 18.64
N ASP A 32 -3.95 28.91 18.97
CA ASP A 32 -4.57 27.69 19.46
C ASP A 32 -4.20 26.53 18.56
N ALA A 33 -3.37 25.62 19.06
CA ALA A 33 -2.90 24.48 18.27
C ALA A 33 -4.14 23.64 17.92
N LYS A 34 -4.40 23.47 16.62
CA LYS A 34 -5.52 22.66 16.15
C LYS A 34 -5.42 21.25 16.73
N ALA A 35 -6.57 20.65 17.09
CA ALA A 35 -6.60 19.28 17.59
C ALA A 35 -5.92 18.31 16.61
N PRO A 36 -5.13 17.35 17.11
CA PRO A 36 -4.47 16.37 16.27
C PRO A 36 -5.48 15.45 15.57
N VAL A 37 -5.07 14.86 14.47
CA VAL A 37 -5.81 13.84 13.71
C VAL A 37 -5.20 12.47 14.03
N ASN A 38 -6.05 11.51 14.36
CA ASN A 38 -5.64 10.15 14.68
C ASN A 38 -5.90 9.20 13.50
N VAL A 39 -4.88 8.48 13.07
CA VAL A 39 -4.93 7.49 11.98
C VAL A 39 -4.67 6.11 12.55
N GLY A 40 -5.60 5.19 12.36
CA GLY A 40 -5.40 3.77 12.64
C GLY A 40 -4.75 3.08 11.44
N LEU A 41 -3.55 2.51 11.62
CA LEU A 41 -2.86 1.75 10.59
C LEU A 41 -2.93 0.26 10.91
N ILE A 42 -3.81 -0.46 10.19
CA ILE A 42 -4.06 -1.90 10.40
C ILE A 42 -3.41 -2.66 9.25
N TYR A 43 -2.43 -3.50 9.53
CA TYR A 43 -1.70 -4.25 8.51
C TYR A 43 -1.09 -5.54 9.08
N SER A 44 -0.66 -6.46 8.22
CA SER A 44 -0.05 -7.71 8.64
C SER A 44 1.38 -7.45 9.14
N LYS A 45 1.54 -7.26 10.45
CA LYS A 45 2.87 -7.21 11.13
C LYS A 45 3.44 -8.61 11.28
N THR A 46 2.57 -9.60 11.37
CA THR A 46 2.89 -11.03 11.50
C THR A 46 2.15 -11.85 10.44
N GLY A 47 2.45 -13.15 10.34
CA GLY A 47 1.81 -14.09 9.42
C GLY A 47 2.41 -14.09 8.01
N LEU A 48 1.70 -14.72 7.07
CA LEU A 48 2.19 -14.98 5.71
C LEU A 48 2.56 -13.73 4.91
N LEU A 49 1.97 -12.58 5.22
CA LEU A 49 2.17 -11.33 4.50
C LEU A 49 3.00 -10.30 5.30
N ALA A 50 3.71 -10.73 6.36
CA ALA A 50 4.44 -9.83 7.24
C ALA A 50 5.48 -8.96 6.51
N SER A 51 6.20 -9.53 5.54
CA SER A 51 7.16 -8.75 4.73
C SER A 51 6.50 -7.66 3.89
N TYR A 52 5.30 -7.91 3.36
CA TYR A 52 4.51 -6.93 2.62
C TYR A 52 3.95 -5.84 3.54
N GLY A 53 3.49 -6.26 4.73
CA GLY A 53 3.04 -5.34 5.77
C GLY A 53 4.14 -4.38 6.23
N ALA A 54 5.35 -4.89 6.46
CA ALA A 54 6.51 -4.08 6.80
C ALA A 54 6.83 -3.03 5.72
N GLN A 55 6.88 -3.44 4.44
CA GLN A 55 7.08 -2.54 3.32
C GLN A 55 6.01 -1.44 3.26
N TYR A 56 4.74 -1.81 3.49
CA TYR A 56 3.63 -0.86 3.48
C TYR A 56 3.77 0.17 4.62
N ALA A 57 4.05 -0.27 5.84
CA ALA A 57 4.19 0.61 6.99
C ALA A 57 5.40 1.55 6.86
N GLU A 58 6.53 1.04 6.37
CA GLU A 58 7.73 1.85 6.08
C GLU A 58 7.44 2.89 5.01
N GLY A 59 6.77 2.50 3.93
CA GLY A 59 6.32 3.39 2.88
C GLY A 59 5.35 4.46 3.38
N PHE A 60 4.43 4.08 4.28
CA PHE A 60 3.49 5.00 4.92
C PHE A 60 4.22 6.08 5.74
N ALA A 61 5.20 5.69 6.54
CA ALA A 61 5.99 6.62 7.34
C ALA A 61 6.77 7.61 6.47
N VAL A 62 7.41 7.12 5.40
CA VAL A 62 8.14 7.97 4.44
C VAL A 62 7.17 8.89 3.67
N GLY A 63 6.01 8.37 3.27
CA GLY A 63 4.97 9.14 2.59
C GLY A 63 4.36 10.22 3.45
N LEU A 64 4.19 9.96 4.75
CA LEU A 64 3.70 10.95 5.72
C LEU A 64 4.71 12.09 5.89
N ASP A 65 5.98 11.76 6.08
CA ASP A 65 7.06 12.74 6.16
C ASP A 65 7.14 13.61 4.90
N TYR A 66 7.08 12.98 3.72
CA TYR A 66 7.08 13.67 2.42
C TYR A 66 5.86 14.58 2.24
N ALA A 67 4.66 14.05 2.46
CA ALA A 67 3.41 14.77 2.18
C ALA A 67 3.17 15.94 3.15
N THR A 68 3.72 15.87 4.36
CA THR A 68 3.65 16.93 5.37
C THR A 68 4.84 17.91 5.30
N ASN A 69 5.70 17.82 4.28
CA ASN A 69 6.94 18.61 4.20
C ASN A 69 7.77 18.53 5.49
N HIS A 70 7.94 17.32 6.01
CA HIS A 70 8.71 16.99 7.22
C HIS A 70 8.17 17.54 8.55
N THR A 71 6.95 18.06 8.57
CA THR A 71 6.34 18.64 9.79
C THR A 71 5.56 17.61 10.63
N GLY A 72 5.17 16.49 10.03
CA GLY A 72 4.27 15.51 10.64
C GLY A 72 2.85 16.03 10.88
N ALA A 73 2.47 17.15 10.21
CA ALA A 73 1.18 17.82 10.38
C ALA A 73 0.52 18.14 9.04
N ALA A 74 -0.80 18.05 8.97
CA ALA A 74 -1.64 18.40 7.83
C ALA A 74 -2.58 19.56 8.22
N GLY A 75 -2.55 20.67 7.49
CA GLY A 75 -3.37 21.83 7.79
C GLY A 75 -3.18 22.39 9.21
N GLY A 76 -1.96 22.25 9.76
CA GLY A 76 -1.62 22.66 11.15
C GLY A 76 -2.07 21.69 12.23
N ARG A 77 -2.57 20.48 11.88
CA ARG A 77 -2.96 19.41 12.78
C ARG A 77 -1.92 18.30 12.77
N LYS A 78 -1.36 17.97 13.93
CA LYS A 78 -0.44 16.83 14.06
C LYS A 78 -1.15 15.54 13.66
N ILE A 79 -0.50 14.69 12.87
CA ILE A 79 -1.02 13.36 12.54
C ILE A 79 -0.37 12.33 13.47
N ASN A 80 -1.20 11.68 14.28
CA ASN A 80 -0.79 10.59 15.14
C ASN A 80 -1.16 9.26 14.46
N VAL A 81 -0.23 8.32 14.39
CA VAL A 81 -0.44 7.00 13.79
C VAL A 81 -0.42 5.94 14.87
N THR A 82 -1.48 5.13 14.94
CA THR A 82 -1.59 3.98 15.84
C THR A 82 -1.66 2.71 15.03
N GLU A 83 -0.67 1.84 15.20
CA GLU A 83 -0.56 0.59 14.47
C GLU A 83 -1.29 -0.56 15.16
N ARG A 84 -1.90 -1.45 14.37
CA ARG A 84 -2.49 -2.72 14.80
C ARG A 84 -2.07 -3.83 13.86
N ASP A 85 -1.82 -5.01 14.43
CA ASP A 85 -1.50 -6.22 13.67
C ASP A 85 -2.78 -6.99 13.34
N ASP A 86 -3.06 -7.15 12.04
CA ASP A 86 -4.15 -8.01 11.58
C ASP A 86 -3.72 -9.47 11.40
N ALA A 87 -2.42 -9.76 11.39
CA ALA A 87 -1.85 -11.08 11.11
C ALA A 87 -2.38 -11.76 9.82
N GLY A 88 -2.99 -10.98 8.91
CA GLY A 88 -3.72 -11.48 7.73
C GLY A 88 -5.09 -12.09 8.08
N ASP A 89 -5.56 -11.95 9.32
CA ASP A 89 -6.83 -12.50 9.83
C ASP A 89 -7.94 -11.43 9.79
N PRO A 90 -9.02 -11.65 9.02
CA PRO A 90 -10.12 -10.71 8.93
C PRO A 90 -10.83 -10.44 10.27
N ALA A 91 -10.93 -11.43 11.17
CA ALA A 91 -11.62 -11.25 12.45
C ALA A 91 -10.79 -10.34 13.39
N LYS A 92 -9.46 -10.53 13.45
CA LYS A 92 -8.54 -9.65 14.19
C LYS A 92 -8.59 -8.23 13.64
N ALA A 93 -8.60 -8.08 12.32
CA ALA A 93 -8.66 -6.78 11.68
C ALA A 93 -9.96 -6.02 11.98
N VAL A 94 -11.11 -6.71 11.95
CA VAL A 94 -12.42 -6.13 12.32
C VAL A 94 -12.43 -5.72 13.79
N ALA A 95 -11.90 -6.55 14.69
CA ALA A 95 -11.79 -6.22 16.10
C ALA A 95 -10.93 -4.96 16.34
N ALA A 96 -9.75 -4.89 15.68
CA ALA A 96 -8.88 -3.72 15.75
C ALA A 96 -9.55 -2.45 15.16
N ALA A 97 -10.25 -2.58 14.04
CA ALA A 97 -10.97 -1.46 13.43
C ALA A 97 -12.07 -0.94 14.37
N LYS A 98 -12.88 -1.82 14.96
CA LYS A 98 -13.94 -1.45 15.92
C LYS A 98 -13.37 -0.82 17.19
N GLU A 99 -12.24 -1.33 17.70
CA GLU A 99 -11.54 -0.72 18.83
C GLU A 99 -11.15 0.72 18.54
N LEU A 100 -10.48 0.97 17.41
CA LEU A 100 -10.05 2.31 17.01
C LEU A 100 -11.24 3.25 16.77
N VAL A 101 -12.30 2.76 16.11
CA VAL A 101 -13.56 3.52 15.93
C VAL A 101 -14.19 3.88 17.27
N GLY A 102 -14.23 2.94 18.22
CA GLY A 102 -14.71 3.20 19.59
C GLY A 102 -13.88 4.25 20.36
N GLN A 103 -12.60 4.41 20.00
CA GLN A 103 -11.70 5.45 20.51
C GLN A 103 -11.84 6.77 19.76
N GLY A 104 -12.76 6.89 18.79
CA GLY A 104 -13.05 8.12 18.06
C GLY A 104 -12.24 8.32 16.78
N TYR A 105 -11.45 7.35 16.33
CA TYR A 105 -10.71 7.46 15.05
C TYR A 105 -11.67 7.61 13.87
N LYS A 106 -11.39 8.56 13.00
CA LYS A 106 -12.15 8.84 11.77
C LYS A 106 -11.43 8.38 10.50
N ILE A 107 -10.19 7.92 10.62
CA ILE A 107 -9.36 7.47 9.51
C ILE A 107 -8.72 6.12 9.85
N ILE A 108 -8.96 5.13 9.00
CA ILE A 108 -8.29 3.82 9.04
C ILE A 108 -7.56 3.62 7.72
N ALA A 109 -6.32 3.20 7.78
CA ALA A 109 -5.50 2.83 6.63
C ALA A 109 -4.91 1.43 6.77
N GLY A 110 -4.44 0.84 5.70
CA GLY A 110 -3.94 -0.52 5.62
C GLY A 110 -4.89 -1.31 4.72
N SER A 111 -4.79 -2.40 4.69
CA SER A 111 -4.51 -3.73 4.94
C SER A 111 -3.56 -4.31 3.87
N THR A 112 -2.93 -5.41 4.20
CA THR A 112 -2.08 -6.16 3.27
C THR A 112 -2.89 -7.25 2.57
N ALA A 113 -3.78 -7.91 3.30
CA ALA A 113 -4.60 -9.02 2.82
C ALA A 113 -5.94 -8.56 2.26
N SER A 114 -6.32 -9.08 1.07
CA SER A 114 -7.60 -8.72 0.42
C SER A 114 -8.82 -9.12 1.25
N GLY A 115 -8.79 -10.29 1.92
CA GLY A 115 -9.87 -10.74 2.80
C GLY A 115 -10.08 -9.78 3.98
N VAL A 116 -9.00 -9.24 4.53
CA VAL A 116 -9.04 -8.23 5.60
C VAL A 116 -9.68 -6.93 5.11
N ALA A 117 -9.22 -6.38 3.97
CA ALA A 117 -9.79 -5.15 3.43
C ALA A 117 -11.29 -5.25 3.16
N LEU A 118 -11.74 -6.39 2.64
CA LEU A 118 -13.16 -6.64 2.36
C LEU A 118 -14.02 -6.69 3.63
N GLN A 119 -13.45 -7.02 4.79
CA GLN A 119 -14.16 -7.02 6.09
C GLN A 119 -14.06 -5.68 6.83
N ILE A 120 -12.99 -4.89 6.61
CA ILE A 120 -12.90 -3.53 7.18
C ILE A 120 -13.84 -2.57 6.44
N ALA A 121 -14.04 -2.72 5.13
CA ALA A 121 -14.84 -1.82 4.33
C ALA A 121 -16.29 -1.63 4.84
N PRO A 122 -17.05 -2.68 5.22
CA PRO A 122 -18.37 -2.53 5.87
C PRO A 122 -18.29 -1.76 7.20
N VAL A 123 -17.29 -2.07 8.04
CA VAL A 123 -17.08 -1.37 9.33
C VAL A 123 -16.89 0.13 9.12
N ALA A 124 -16.12 0.51 8.09
CA ALA A 124 -15.91 1.91 7.75
C ALA A 124 -17.21 2.62 7.33
N LYS A 125 -18.05 1.96 6.50
CA LYS A 125 -19.36 2.48 6.08
C LYS A 125 -20.31 2.65 7.27
N GLU A 126 -20.46 1.61 8.10
CA GLU A 126 -21.36 1.58 9.25
C GLU A 126 -21.04 2.63 10.29
N ASN A 127 -19.75 2.97 10.45
CA ASN A 127 -19.29 3.91 11.48
C ASN A 127 -18.91 5.29 10.93
N ASN A 128 -19.17 5.54 9.65
CA ASN A 128 -18.78 6.78 8.95
C ASN A 128 -17.30 7.14 9.20
N VAL A 129 -16.40 6.25 8.77
CA VAL A 129 -14.93 6.37 8.88
C VAL A 129 -14.34 6.31 7.47
N LEU A 130 -13.34 7.12 7.19
CA LEU A 130 -12.56 7.00 5.95
C LEU A 130 -11.67 5.77 6.02
N PHE A 131 -11.79 4.85 5.08
CA PHE A 131 -10.91 3.70 4.94
C PHE A 131 -10.08 3.79 3.66
N VAL A 132 -8.75 3.83 3.80
CA VAL A 132 -7.79 3.78 2.69
C VAL A 132 -7.14 2.41 2.67
N SER A 133 -7.67 1.48 1.86
CA SER A 133 -7.10 0.15 1.67
C SER A 133 -5.72 0.24 1.02
N GLY A 134 -4.74 -0.49 1.55
CA GLY A 134 -3.35 -0.47 1.14
C GLY A 134 -2.99 -1.42 0.00
N ALA A 135 -2.10 -2.37 0.29
CA ALA A 135 -1.54 -3.32 -0.66
C ALA A 135 -2.55 -4.38 -1.17
N ALA A 136 -3.68 -4.55 -0.49
CA ALA A 136 -4.74 -5.49 -0.85
C ALA A 136 -5.29 -5.25 -2.26
N ALA A 137 -5.26 -6.28 -3.12
CA ALA A 137 -5.48 -6.09 -4.55
C ALA A 137 -6.84 -6.55 -5.08
N ALA A 138 -7.69 -7.24 -4.31
CA ALA A 138 -8.96 -7.74 -4.82
C ALA A 138 -9.83 -6.62 -5.42
N ASP A 139 -10.42 -6.87 -6.59
CA ASP A 139 -11.24 -5.90 -7.32
C ASP A 139 -12.50 -5.50 -6.55
N ALA A 140 -13.03 -6.38 -5.69
CA ALA A 140 -14.23 -6.13 -4.90
C ALA A 140 -14.05 -5.05 -3.81
N ILE A 141 -12.82 -4.61 -3.54
CA ILE A 141 -12.55 -3.46 -2.65
C ILE A 141 -12.98 -2.16 -3.34
N THR A 142 -12.75 -2.04 -4.65
CA THR A 142 -13.20 -0.94 -5.48
C THR A 142 -14.71 -0.98 -5.63
N GLY A 143 -15.39 0.15 -5.46
CA GLY A 143 -16.85 0.25 -5.52
C GLY A 143 -17.58 -0.44 -4.35
N ASN A 144 -16.87 -0.84 -3.28
CA ASN A 144 -17.51 -1.47 -2.12
C ASN A 144 -18.49 -0.53 -1.43
N ASN A 145 -18.04 0.66 -1.09
CA ASN A 145 -18.83 1.76 -0.55
C ASN A 145 -18.07 3.09 -0.66
N ARG A 146 -18.76 4.21 -0.43
CA ARG A 146 -18.14 5.56 -0.55
C ARG A 146 -17.09 5.89 0.51
N ASN A 147 -17.05 5.18 1.62
CA ASN A 147 -16.05 5.39 2.67
C ASN A 147 -14.73 4.68 2.36
N THR A 148 -14.72 3.78 1.34
CA THR A 148 -13.57 2.92 1.04
C THR A 148 -12.85 3.38 -0.22
N PHE A 149 -11.57 3.68 -0.06
CA PHE A 149 -10.61 4.01 -1.11
C PHE A 149 -9.50 2.94 -1.18
N ARG A 150 -8.64 3.04 -2.18
CA ARG A 150 -7.42 2.24 -2.27
C ARG A 150 -6.23 3.08 -2.68
N SER A 151 -5.06 2.78 -2.11
CA SER A 151 -3.79 3.40 -2.48
C SER A 151 -3.00 2.59 -3.52
N GLY A 152 -3.27 1.30 -3.62
CA GLY A 152 -2.61 0.37 -4.53
C GLY A 152 -3.44 0.00 -5.76
N ARG A 153 -2.83 -0.84 -6.63
CA ARG A 153 -3.50 -1.41 -7.82
C ARG A 153 -4.59 -2.43 -7.42
N GLN A 154 -5.35 -2.88 -8.41
CA GLN A 154 -6.28 -4.00 -8.28
C GLN A 154 -5.95 -5.12 -9.27
N THR A 155 -6.44 -6.35 -9.00
CA THR A 155 -6.12 -7.55 -9.80
C THR A 155 -6.47 -7.40 -11.28
N TYR A 156 -7.52 -6.68 -11.61
CA TYR A 156 -7.89 -6.41 -13.00
C TYR A 156 -6.78 -5.65 -13.75
N GLN A 157 -6.11 -4.69 -13.10
CA GLN A 157 -4.98 -3.96 -13.69
C GLN A 157 -3.77 -4.88 -13.93
N ASP A 158 -3.51 -5.79 -12.99
CA ASP A 158 -2.47 -6.80 -13.14
C ASP A 158 -2.73 -7.65 -14.41
N VAL A 159 -3.96 -8.16 -14.57
CA VAL A 159 -4.29 -9.02 -15.70
C VAL A 159 -4.38 -8.27 -17.03
N LEU A 160 -4.86 -7.01 -17.03
CA LEU A 160 -4.76 -6.16 -18.24
C LEU A 160 -3.30 -5.98 -18.67
N THR A 161 -2.40 -5.77 -17.70
CA THR A 161 -0.96 -5.68 -17.97
C THR A 161 -0.42 -6.97 -18.55
N ALA A 162 -0.82 -8.13 -17.99
CA ALA A 162 -0.49 -9.45 -18.55
C ALA A 162 -1.01 -9.61 -19.98
N GLY A 163 -2.22 -9.14 -20.26
CA GLY A 163 -2.79 -9.11 -21.62
C GLY A 163 -1.88 -8.42 -22.63
N THR A 164 -1.18 -7.34 -22.24
CA THR A 164 -0.21 -6.66 -23.10
C THR A 164 1.05 -7.49 -23.40
N ILE A 165 1.33 -8.51 -22.59
CA ILE A 165 2.46 -9.43 -22.75
C ILE A 165 2.08 -10.61 -23.65
N VAL A 166 0.86 -11.14 -23.46
CA VAL A 166 0.43 -12.37 -24.14
C VAL A 166 -0.29 -12.12 -25.45
N GLY A 167 -0.80 -10.90 -25.65
CA GLY A 167 -1.56 -10.50 -26.84
C GLY A 167 -3.07 -10.60 -26.67
N SER A 168 -3.80 -10.09 -27.65
CA SER A 168 -5.27 -9.95 -27.60
C SER A 168 -6.04 -11.11 -28.26
N ASN A 169 -5.37 -12.03 -28.95
CA ASN A 169 -6.01 -13.20 -29.55
C ASN A 169 -5.49 -14.47 -28.89
N LEU A 170 -6.30 -15.02 -27.98
CA LEU A 170 -5.99 -16.24 -27.25
C LEU A 170 -6.95 -17.39 -27.60
N ARG A 171 -7.60 -17.32 -28.77
CA ARG A 171 -8.53 -18.36 -29.23
C ARG A 171 -7.84 -19.72 -29.31
N GLY A 172 -8.45 -20.71 -28.66
CA GLY A 172 -7.92 -22.07 -28.60
C GLY A 172 -6.74 -22.26 -27.63
N LYS A 173 -6.33 -21.21 -26.90
CA LYS A 173 -5.29 -21.30 -25.90
C LYS A 173 -5.87 -21.71 -24.54
N LYS A 174 -5.12 -22.56 -23.83
CA LYS A 174 -5.42 -22.99 -22.47
C LYS A 174 -4.57 -22.20 -21.48
N VAL A 175 -5.23 -21.50 -20.57
CA VAL A 175 -4.61 -20.74 -19.46
C VAL A 175 -4.92 -21.45 -18.16
N VAL A 176 -3.89 -21.78 -17.39
CA VAL A 176 -4.06 -22.24 -16.00
C VAL A 176 -3.72 -21.07 -15.07
N VAL A 177 -4.62 -20.77 -14.12
CA VAL A 177 -4.37 -19.83 -13.03
C VAL A 177 -3.98 -20.64 -11.80
N TYR A 178 -2.73 -20.51 -11.36
CA TYR A 178 -2.27 -21.17 -10.14
C TYR A 178 -2.38 -20.17 -8.98
N ALA A 179 -3.33 -20.37 -8.10
CA ALA A 179 -3.70 -19.40 -7.08
C ALA A 179 -3.79 -20.02 -5.68
N GLN A 180 -3.57 -19.18 -4.66
CA GLN A 180 -3.89 -19.54 -3.28
C GLN A 180 -5.41 -19.45 -3.04
N GLU A 181 -5.94 -20.29 -2.17
CA GLU A 181 -7.33 -20.25 -1.69
C GLU A 181 -7.53 -19.06 -0.76
N SER A 182 -7.63 -17.88 -1.36
CA SER A 182 -7.76 -16.59 -0.70
C SER A 182 -8.61 -15.63 -1.53
N ALA A 183 -9.06 -14.54 -0.93
CA ALA A 183 -9.77 -13.48 -1.67
C ALA A 183 -8.92 -12.88 -2.79
N PHE A 184 -7.59 -12.78 -2.61
CA PHE A 184 -6.67 -12.36 -3.66
C PHE A 184 -6.59 -13.38 -4.81
N GLY A 185 -6.42 -14.66 -4.48
CA GLY A 185 -6.37 -15.72 -5.49
C GLY A 185 -7.66 -15.81 -6.29
N GLN A 186 -8.83 -15.77 -5.63
CA GLN A 186 -10.13 -15.79 -6.30
C GLN A 186 -10.35 -14.56 -7.19
N ALA A 187 -9.91 -13.37 -6.75
CA ALA A 187 -9.99 -12.16 -7.57
C ALA A 187 -9.14 -12.29 -8.85
N ASN A 188 -7.93 -12.87 -8.76
CA ASN A 188 -7.10 -13.15 -9.93
C ASN A 188 -7.73 -14.16 -10.89
N VAL A 189 -8.30 -15.25 -10.39
CA VAL A 189 -9.03 -16.22 -11.22
C VAL A 189 -10.14 -15.53 -12.01
N ASN A 190 -10.92 -14.67 -11.34
CA ASN A 190 -12.01 -13.93 -11.97
C ASN A 190 -11.50 -12.91 -13.00
N ALA A 191 -10.44 -12.17 -12.68
CA ALA A 191 -9.84 -11.21 -13.59
C ALA A 191 -9.26 -11.89 -14.85
N VAL A 192 -8.55 -13.03 -14.68
CA VAL A 192 -8.02 -13.81 -15.81
C VAL A 192 -9.14 -14.34 -16.70
N ARG A 193 -10.22 -14.87 -16.11
CA ARG A 193 -11.41 -15.29 -16.88
C ARG A 193 -12.02 -14.14 -17.67
N THR A 194 -12.12 -12.96 -17.05
CA THR A 194 -12.70 -11.79 -17.73
C THR A 194 -11.80 -11.27 -18.84
N VAL A 195 -10.50 -11.12 -18.59
CA VAL A 195 -9.58 -10.47 -19.55
C VAL A 195 -9.05 -11.47 -20.57
N LEU A 196 -8.40 -12.55 -20.11
CA LEU A 196 -7.80 -13.52 -21.03
C LEU A 196 -8.84 -14.50 -21.60
N GLY A 197 -9.84 -14.87 -20.80
CA GLY A 197 -11.00 -15.63 -21.30
C GLY A 197 -11.80 -14.83 -22.30
N GLY A 198 -12.02 -13.52 -22.07
CA GLY A 198 -12.63 -12.60 -23.03
C GLY A 198 -11.84 -12.45 -24.34
N ALA A 199 -10.52 -12.69 -24.31
CA ALA A 199 -9.65 -12.76 -25.50
C ALA A 199 -9.69 -14.13 -26.21
N GLY A 200 -10.52 -15.09 -25.75
CA GLY A 200 -10.76 -16.39 -26.37
C GLY A 200 -10.07 -17.58 -25.70
N ALA A 201 -9.37 -17.39 -24.58
CA ALA A 201 -8.74 -18.49 -23.86
C ALA A 201 -9.75 -19.32 -23.05
N THR A 202 -9.48 -20.64 -22.92
CA THR A 202 -10.06 -21.44 -21.85
C THR A 202 -9.26 -21.22 -20.57
N VAL A 203 -9.92 -20.94 -19.44
CA VAL A 203 -9.27 -20.60 -18.17
C VAL A 203 -9.67 -21.55 -17.07
N ASP A 204 -8.71 -22.34 -16.61
CA ASP A 204 -8.87 -23.33 -15.54
C ASP A 204 -8.05 -22.93 -14.30
N PRO A 205 -8.62 -22.93 -13.09
CA PRO A 205 -7.87 -22.70 -11.88
C PRO A 205 -7.25 -23.98 -11.34
N VAL A 206 -6.04 -23.87 -10.81
CA VAL A 206 -5.45 -24.81 -9.86
C VAL A 206 -5.23 -24.04 -8.57
N THR A 207 -5.88 -24.46 -7.49
CA THR A 207 -5.81 -23.74 -6.21
C THR A 207 -5.09 -24.58 -5.16
N ALA A 208 -4.34 -23.90 -4.29
CA ALA A 208 -3.69 -24.50 -3.14
C ALA A 208 -4.16 -23.82 -1.85
N PRO A 209 -4.47 -24.57 -0.78
CA PRO A 209 -4.78 -24.00 0.53
C PRO A 209 -3.68 -23.08 1.04
N LEU A 210 -4.03 -22.05 1.82
CA LEU A 210 -3.04 -21.17 2.47
C LEU A 210 -2.12 -21.93 3.44
N SER A 211 -2.58 -23.07 3.95
CA SER A 211 -1.80 -23.96 4.84
C SER A 211 -0.87 -24.92 4.08
N ALA A 212 -0.89 -24.95 2.75
CA ALA A 212 -0.04 -25.83 1.97
C ALA A 212 1.43 -25.50 2.16
N ASN A 213 2.24 -26.53 2.37
CA ASN A 213 3.70 -26.46 2.47
C ASN A 213 4.41 -27.38 1.45
N ASP A 214 3.68 -28.26 0.80
CA ASP A 214 4.12 -29.08 -0.32
C ASP A 214 3.35 -28.66 -1.59
N PHE A 215 4.08 -28.25 -2.62
CA PHE A 215 3.52 -27.74 -3.87
C PHE A 215 3.70 -28.71 -5.05
N ALA A 216 4.38 -29.84 -4.86
CA ALA A 216 4.62 -30.85 -5.90
C ALA A 216 3.31 -31.39 -6.51
N PRO A 217 2.26 -31.75 -5.73
CA PRO A 217 1.00 -32.25 -6.29
C PRO A 217 0.30 -31.22 -7.19
N PHE A 218 0.35 -29.93 -6.82
CA PHE A 218 -0.25 -28.86 -7.62
C PHE A 218 0.54 -28.61 -8.90
N SER A 219 1.88 -28.62 -8.81
CA SER A 219 2.77 -28.48 -9.96
C SER A 219 2.59 -29.64 -10.96
N GLN A 220 2.42 -30.87 -10.47
CA GLN A 220 2.12 -32.03 -11.32
C GLN A 220 0.76 -31.87 -12.03
N LYS A 221 -0.28 -31.44 -11.30
CA LYS A 221 -1.59 -31.15 -11.88
C LYS A 221 -1.53 -30.09 -12.98
N ILE A 222 -0.71 -29.04 -12.80
CA ILE A 222 -0.48 -28.01 -13.82
C ILE A 222 0.20 -28.62 -15.05
N LYS A 223 1.25 -29.43 -14.85
CA LYS A 223 1.97 -30.11 -15.92
C LYS A 223 1.07 -31.03 -16.74
N ASP A 224 0.24 -31.82 -16.06
CA ASP A 224 -0.70 -32.73 -16.70
C ASP A 224 -1.80 -32.02 -17.48
N ALA A 225 -2.16 -30.80 -17.04
CA ALA A 225 -3.11 -29.95 -17.74
C ALA A 225 -2.55 -29.40 -19.07
N LYS A 226 -1.23 -29.43 -19.28
CA LYS A 226 -0.52 -28.96 -20.49
C LYS A 226 -1.01 -27.56 -20.94
N PRO A 227 -0.93 -26.52 -20.10
CA PRO A 227 -1.40 -25.19 -20.49
C PRO A 227 -0.45 -24.54 -21.48
N ASP A 228 -1.00 -23.72 -22.39
CA ASP A 228 -0.22 -22.79 -23.22
C ASP A 228 0.37 -21.66 -22.41
N LEU A 229 -0.36 -21.26 -21.34
CA LEU A 229 0.01 -20.17 -20.42
C LEU A 229 -0.31 -20.55 -18.97
N LEU A 230 0.66 -20.36 -18.08
CA LEU A 230 0.48 -20.40 -16.65
C LEU A 230 0.50 -18.98 -16.08
N PHE A 231 -0.50 -18.64 -15.26
CA PHE A 231 -0.60 -17.40 -14.54
C PHE A 231 -0.58 -17.68 -13.03
N PRO A 232 0.61 -17.69 -12.37
CA PRO A 232 0.69 -17.75 -10.92
C PRO A 232 0.19 -16.48 -10.27
N ALA A 233 -0.80 -16.61 -9.37
CA ALA A 233 -1.37 -15.56 -8.55
C ALA A 233 -1.06 -15.85 -7.07
N TRP A 234 0.16 -15.55 -6.67
CA TRP A 234 0.71 -15.95 -5.38
C TRP A 234 1.15 -14.75 -4.55
N ALA A 235 1.09 -14.90 -3.21
CA ALA A 235 1.51 -13.84 -2.29
C ALA A 235 2.12 -14.42 -1.01
N GLY A 236 3.15 -13.74 -0.49
CA GLY A 236 3.68 -13.97 0.84
C GLY A 236 4.72 -15.08 0.94
N ALA A 237 4.96 -15.53 2.17
CA ALA A 237 6.12 -16.32 2.58
C ALA A 237 6.28 -17.69 1.88
N THR A 238 5.21 -18.24 1.30
CA THR A 238 5.27 -19.53 0.60
C THR A 238 5.64 -19.42 -0.89
N ALA A 239 5.82 -18.21 -1.43
CA ALA A 239 6.17 -18.01 -2.83
C ALA A 239 7.46 -18.73 -3.25
N PRO A 240 8.57 -18.72 -2.49
CA PRO A 240 9.77 -19.46 -2.86
C PRO A 240 9.54 -20.95 -3.05
N ALA A 241 8.79 -21.59 -2.15
CA ALA A 241 8.49 -23.03 -2.23
C ALA A 241 7.56 -23.34 -3.41
N MET A 242 6.60 -22.47 -3.70
CA MET A 242 5.73 -22.59 -4.87
C MET A 242 6.54 -22.52 -6.17
N TRP A 243 7.45 -21.53 -6.30
CA TRP A 243 8.31 -21.41 -7.48
C TRP A 243 9.23 -22.59 -7.66
N LYS A 244 9.82 -23.08 -6.56
CA LYS A 244 10.63 -24.30 -6.57
C LYS A 244 9.83 -25.51 -7.04
N GLY A 245 8.61 -25.70 -6.57
CA GLY A 245 7.74 -26.82 -7.00
C GLY A 245 7.45 -26.76 -8.51
N LEU A 246 7.23 -25.59 -9.10
CA LEU A 246 7.05 -25.42 -10.54
C LEU A 246 8.34 -25.74 -11.32
N ASP A 247 9.51 -25.35 -10.83
CA ASP A 247 10.80 -25.63 -11.48
C ASP A 247 11.14 -27.11 -11.43
N ASP A 248 11.05 -27.73 -10.25
CA ASP A 248 11.32 -29.17 -10.05
C ASP A 248 10.42 -30.06 -10.91
N SER A 249 9.16 -29.66 -11.14
CA SER A 249 8.23 -30.39 -12.00
C SER A 249 8.50 -30.23 -13.50
N GLY A 250 9.36 -29.27 -13.88
CA GLY A 250 9.70 -28.98 -15.28
C GLY A 250 8.63 -28.21 -16.06
N VAL A 251 7.70 -27.53 -15.38
CA VAL A 251 6.63 -26.73 -16.02
C VAL A 251 7.20 -25.67 -16.96
N PHE A 252 8.33 -25.05 -16.60
CA PHE A 252 8.97 -24.01 -17.41
C PHE A 252 9.58 -24.48 -18.73
N ALA A 253 9.70 -25.78 -18.95
CA ALA A 253 10.22 -26.33 -20.20
C ALA A 253 9.21 -26.27 -21.35
N SER A 254 7.91 -26.31 -21.02
CA SER A 254 6.84 -26.45 -22.02
C SER A 254 5.74 -25.40 -21.93
N THR A 255 5.71 -24.60 -20.85
CA THR A 255 4.63 -23.66 -20.57
C THR A 255 5.16 -22.24 -20.49
N LYS A 256 4.56 -21.31 -21.24
CA LYS A 256 4.81 -19.88 -21.05
C LYS A 256 4.28 -19.43 -19.70
N VAL A 257 5.07 -18.66 -18.95
CA VAL A 257 4.66 -18.15 -17.63
C VAL A 257 4.62 -16.64 -17.62
N VAL A 258 3.49 -16.10 -17.15
CA VAL A 258 3.32 -14.66 -16.88
C VAL A 258 2.81 -14.50 -15.46
N SER A 259 3.49 -13.71 -14.65
CA SER A 259 3.15 -13.50 -13.23
C SER A 259 3.42 -12.07 -12.78
N GLY A 260 2.91 -11.71 -11.62
CA GLY A 260 3.35 -10.53 -10.90
C GLY A 260 4.83 -10.63 -10.52
N LEU A 261 5.58 -9.54 -10.69
CA LEU A 261 6.92 -9.44 -10.12
C LEU A 261 6.80 -9.54 -8.60
N ASP A 262 7.54 -10.46 -8.01
CA ASP A 262 7.54 -10.70 -6.58
C ASP A 262 8.45 -9.71 -5.83
N GLN A 263 8.48 -9.79 -4.51
CA GLN A 263 9.42 -9.01 -3.69
C GLN A 263 10.87 -9.43 -3.98
N ARG A 264 11.79 -8.50 -3.76
CA ARG A 264 13.20 -8.69 -4.12
C ARG A 264 13.85 -9.92 -3.47
N SER A 265 13.48 -10.24 -2.23
CA SER A 265 13.99 -11.42 -1.54
C SER A 265 13.60 -12.75 -2.21
N SER A 266 12.59 -12.75 -3.08
CA SER A 266 12.18 -13.94 -3.83
C SER A 266 12.93 -14.13 -5.16
N TYR A 267 13.66 -13.11 -5.66
CA TYR A 267 14.28 -13.21 -7.00
C TYR A 267 15.33 -14.31 -7.08
N GLU A 268 16.18 -14.40 -6.08
CA GLU A 268 17.22 -15.43 -6.02
C GLU A 268 16.62 -16.84 -5.88
N THR A 269 15.54 -16.96 -5.13
CA THR A 269 14.86 -18.26 -4.88
C THR A 269 14.09 -18.79 -6.09
N MET A 270 13.78 -17.94 -7.08
CA MET A 270 13.20 -18.40 -8.36
C MET A 270 14.20 -19.19 -9.22
N GLY A 271 15.50 -19.12 -8.92
CA GLY A 271 16.54 -19.87 -9.60
C GLY A 271 16.56 -19.64 -11.12
N SER A 272 16.72 -20.72 -11.88
CA SER A 272 16.76 -20.69 -13.36
C SER A 272 15.41 -20.26 -13.99
N ALA A 273 14.30 -20.38 -13.26
CA ALA A 273 12.98 -20.00 -13.71
C ALA A 273 12.84 -18.48 -13.88
N ALA A 274 13.56 -17.67 -13.09
CA ALA A 274 13.45 -16.21 -13.08
C ALA A 274 13.57 -15.59 -14.49
N THR A 275 14.48 -16.08 -15.33
CA THR A 275 14.71 -15.57 -16.69
C THR A 275 13.71 -16.07 -17.73
N LYS A 276 12.91 -17.09 -17.39
CA LYS A 276 11.87 -17.68 -18.27
C LYS A 276 10.49 -17.06 -18.07
N ILE A 277 10.31 -16.28 -17.00
CA ILE A 277 9.04 -15.67 -16.63
C ILE A 277 8.96 -14.25 -17.22
N SER A 278 7.80 -13.91 -17.80
CA SER A 278 7.47 -12.54 -18.15
C SER A 278 6.71 -11.89 -16.97
N PHE A 279 7.22 -10.78 -16.46
CA PHE A 279 6.63 -10.15 -15.30
C PHE A 279 5.78 -8.92 -15.65
N LEU A 280 4.57 -8.90 -15.13
CA LEU A 280 3.85 -7.65 -14.88
C LEU A 280 4.30 -7.10 -13.52
N SER A 281 4.29 -5.80 -13.34
CA SER A 281 4.62 -5.21 -12.05
C SER A 281 3.83 -3.93 -11.81
N HIS A 282 3.40 -3.73 -10.58
CA HIS A 282 2.84 -2.45 -10.17
C HIS A 282 3.92 -1.49 -9.66
N TYR A 283 5.10 -2.01 -9.31
CA TYR A 283 6.24 -1.20 -8.91
C TYR A 283 7.52 -2.03 -8.79
N PHE A 284 8.61 -1.45 -9.19
CA PHE A 284 9.97 -1.70 -8.72
C PHE A 284 10.76 -0.39 -8.87
N TYR A 285 11.63 -0.10 -7.91
CA TYR A 285 12.16 1.25 -7.69
C TYR A 285 12.95 1.85 -8.86
N LEU A 286 13.44 1.00 -9.79
CA LEU A 286 14.18 1.41 -10.98
C LEU A 286 13.26 1.84 -12.16
N ALA A 287 11.97 1.49 -12.12
CA ALA A 287 11.06 1.76 -13.23
C ALA A 287 10.58 3.22 -13.29
N PRO A 288 10.04 3.82 -12.22
CA PRO A 288 9.57 5.19 -12.26
C PRO A 288 10.75 6.19 -12.22
N LYS A 289 10.60 7.32 -12.94
CA LYS A 289 11.56 8.43 -12.95
C LYS A 289 10.81 9.71 -12.59
N ASN A 290 10.70 10.00 -11.28
CA ASN A 290 10.01 11.19 -10.79
C ASN A 290 10.42 11.53 -9.35
N LYS A 291 10.12 12.77 -8.91
CA LYS A 291 10.53 13.30 -7.61
C LYS A 291 10.00 12.49 -6.42
N ALA A 292 8.78 11.97 -6.49
CA ALA A 292 8.20 11.20 -5.39
C ALA A 292 8.91 9.83 -5.23
N ASN A 293 9.24 9.18 -6.34
CA ASN A 293 10.04 7.95 -6.30
C ASN A 293 11.46 8.23 -5.79
N ASP A 294 12.09 9.29 -6.25
CA ASP A 294 13.43 9.66 -5.80
C ASP A 294 13.46 9.94 -4.29
N ALA A 295 12.43 10.59 -3.76
CA ALA A 295 12.27 10.84 -2.32
C ALA A 295 12.09 9.53 -1.54
N LEU A 296 11.23 8.61 -2.00
CA LEU A 296 11.05 7.29 -1.39
C LEU A 296 12.37 6.48 -1.37
N VAL A 297 13.07 6.45 -2.51
CA VAL A 297 14.36 5.76 -2.63
C VAL A 297 15.39 6.36 -1.68
N ALA A 298 15.52 7.68 -1.66
CA ALA A 298 16.49 8.37 -0.81
C ALA A 298 16.22 8.15 0.69
N ALA A 299 14.95 8.22 1.11
CA ALA A 299 14.57 8.01 2.50
C ALA A 299 14.84 6.59 2.98
N LEU A 300 14.49 5.57 2.19
CA LEU A 300 14.75 4.17 2.55
C LEU A 300 16.26 3.84 2.48
N LYS A 301 16.99 4.40 1.53
CA LYS A 301 18.44 4.23 1.46
C LYS A 301 19.17 4.74 2.70
N LYS A 302 18.72 5.86 3.30
CA LYS A 302 19.25 6.36 4.57
C LYS A 302 19.05 5.37 5.72
N GLN A 303 18.06 4.48 5.62
CA GLN A 303 17.78 3.40 6.58
C GLN A 303 18.46 2.08 6.21
N GLY A 304 19.34 2.06 5.19
CA GLY A 304 19.97 0.84 4.69
C GLY A 304 19.03 -0.08 3.91
N LYS A 305 17.87 0.43 3.46
CA LYS A 305 16.83 -0.35 2.78
C LYS A 305 16.73 0.02 1.30
N VAL A 306 16.15 -0.88 0.52
CA VAL A 306 15.83 -0.66 -0.88
C VAL A 306 14.31 -0.76 -1.06
N PRO A 307 13.67 0.21 -1.73
CA PRO A 307 12.23 0.14 -1.97
C PRO A 307 11.82 -1.13 -2.71
N ASP A 308 10.70 -1.69 -2.30
CA ASP A 308 10.11 -2.89 -2.87
C ASP A 308 8.61 -2.68 -3.09
N LEU A 309 7.90 -3.70 -3.53
CA LEU A 309 6.56 -3.70 -4.09
C LEU A 309 5.55 -2.78 -3.38
N PHE A 310 5.50 -2.80 -2.04
CA PHE A 310 4.41 -2.19 -1.28
C PHE A 310 4.78 -0.88 -0.56
N HIS A 311 6.05 -0.49 -0.60
CA HIS A 311 6.45 0.84 -0.10
C HIS A 311 5.69 1.99 -0.79
N PRO A 312 5.52 2.00 -2.15
CA PRO A 312 4.75 3.06 -2.78
C PRO A 312 3.27 3.05 -2.41
N ASP A 313 2.67 1.90 -2.10
CA ASP A 313 1.27 1.83 -1.69
C ASP A 313 1.05 2.47 -0.30
N GLY A 314 2.00 2.26 0.62
CA GLY A 314 2.01 2.96 1.90
C GLY A 314 2.24 4.46 1.75
N PHE A 315 3.22 4.85 0.93
CA PHE A 315 3.50 6.26 0.61
C PHE A 315 2.27 6.99 0.07
N VAL A 316 1.57 6.37 -0.88
CA VAL A 316 0.34 6.92 -1.48
C VAL A 316 -0.79 7.01 -0.46
N ALA A 317 -0.95 6.03 0.43
CA ALA A 317 -1.97 6.10 1.47
C ALA A 317 -1.76 7.31 2.39
N ALA A 318 -0.51 7.59 2.76
CA ALA A 318 -0.17 8.78 3.54
C ALA A 318 -0.44 10.09 2.77
N GLN A 319 -0.07 10.17 1.47
CA GLN A 319 -0.40 11.33 0.64
C GLN A 319 -1.92 11.57 0.57
N MET A 320 -2.71 10.51 0.41
CA MET A 320 -4.18 10.60 0.38
C MET A 320 -4.74 11.14 1.69
N ILE A 321 -4.26 10.64 2.82
CA ILE A 321 -4.72 11.05 4.16
C ILE A 321 -4.34 12.51 4.42
N VAL A 322 -3.10 12.91 4.16
CA VAL A 322 -2.65 14.31 4.33
C VAL A 322 -3.51 15.25 3.49
N HIS A 323 -3.69 14.94 2.20
CA HIS A 323 -4.54 15.75 1.31
C HIS A 323 -5.99 15.85 1.82
N ALA A 324 -6.58 14.72 2.22
CA ALA A 324 -7.95 14.67 2.72
C ALA A 324 -8.14 15.54 3.98
N VAL A 325 -7.22 15.43 4.94
CA VAL A 325 -7.23 16.22 6.20
C VAL A 325 -7.06 17.71 5.93
N GLU A 326 -6.12 18.08 5.05
CA GLU A 326 -5.90 19.50 4.68
C GLU A 326 -7.12 20.12 4.02
N LYS A 327 -7.74 19.40 3.06
CA LYS A 327 -8.92 19.89 2.34
C LYS A 327 -10.19 19.92 3.20
N ALA A 328 -10.32 18.99 4.13
CA ALA A 328 -11.43 18.96 5.08
C ALA A 328 -11.25 19.95 6.24
N ASP A 329 -10.05 20.50 6.42
CA ASP A 329 -9.62 21.23 7.62
C ASP A 329 -9.94 20.45 8.92
N GLY A 330 -9.68 19.14 8.91
CA GLY A 330 -9.92 18.25 10.05
C GLY A 330 -10.39 16.85 9.66
N GLU A 331 -11.27 16.27 10.48
CA GLU A 331 -11.72 14.88 10.38
C GLU A 331 -13.18 14.73 9.91
N ASP A 332 -13.74 15.71 9.21
CA ASP A 332 -15.05 15.56 8.55
C ASP A 332 -14.95 14.55 7.41
N VAL A 333 -15.52 13.37 7.62
CA VAL A 333 -15.40 12.23 6.69
C VAL A 333 -16.01 12.55 5.33
N GLY A 334 -17.14 13.27 5.29
CA GLY A 334 -17.78 13.66 4.02
C GLY A 334 -16.89 14.59 3.19
N LYS A 335 -16.24 15.58 3.84
CA LYS A 335 -15.30 16.47 3.18
C LYS A 335 -14.02 15.75 2.75
N MET A 336 -13.51 14.82 3.56
CA MET A 336 -12.35 14.00 3.21
C MET A 336 -12.63 13.15 1.96
N ILE A 337 -13.80 12.51 1.89
CA ILE A 337 -14.24 11.73 0.72
C ILE A 337 -14.31 12.63 -0.51
N ALA A 338 -14.99 13.78 -0.42
CA ALA A 338 -15.14 14.72 -1.53
C ALA A 338 -13.77 15.25 -2.02
N ALA A 339 -12.79 15.44 -1.12
CA ALA A 339 -11.45 15.85 -1.47
C ALA A 339 -10.67 14.80 -2.26
N LEU A 340 -10.94 13.53 -2.01
CA LEU A 340 -10.25 12.41 -2.68
C LEU A 340 -10.89 12.04 -4.02
N GLU A 341 -12.20 12.24 -4.18
CA GLU A 341 -12.93 11.90 -5.41
C GLU A 341 -12.42 12.75 -6.59
N GLY A 342 -11.86 12.11 -7.61
CA GLY A 342 -11.31 12.78 -8.81
C GLY A 342 -9.90 13.37 -8.62
N TRP A 343 -9.31 13.27 -7.43
CA TRP A 343 -7.99 13.83 -7.20
C TRP A 343 -6.91 13.11 -8.02
N SER A 344 -6.09 13.94 -8.71
CA SER A 344 -4.92 13.48 -9.46
C SER A 344 -3.65 14.07 -8.86
N PHE A 345 -2.64 13.24 -8.67
CA PHE A 345 -1.41 13.64 -7.98
C PHE A 345 -0.19 12.87 -8.47
N ASP A 346 0.98 13.40 -8.16
CA ASP A 346 2.25 12.75 -8.45
C ASP A 346 2.64 11.83 -7.28
N ALA A 347 2.88 10.57 -7.60
CA ALA A 347 3.18 9.51 -6.66
C ALA A 347 4.45 8.74 -7.10
N PRO A 348 5.03 7.87 -6.26
CA PRO A 348 6.23 7.13 -6.64
C PRO A 348 6.09 6.35 -7.94
N LYS A 349 4.93 5.80 -8.26
CA LYS A 349 4.69 5.04 -9.50
C LYS A 349 4.49 5.94 -10.74
N GLY A 350 4.33 7.24 -10.55
CA GLY A 350 3.96 8.23 -11.56
C GLY A 350 2.66 8.93 -11.21
N LYS A 351 2.03 9.58 -12.18
CA LYS A 351 0.74 10.23 -11.96
C LYS A 351 -0.35 9.21 -11.66
N GLN A 352 -1.04 9.42 -10.55
CA GLN A 352 -2.17 8.59 -10.13
C GLN A 352 -3.45 9.43 -10.04
N THR A 353 -4.60 8.80 -10.24
CA THR A 353 -5.91 9.45 -10.17
C THR A 353 -6.89 8.55 -9.45
N ILE A 354 -7.60 9.09 -8.48
CA ILE A 354 -8.70 8.41 -7.80
C ILE A 354 -9.95 8.63 -8.62
N ARG A 355 -10.51 7.58 -9.20
CA ARG A 355 -11.74 7.69 -10.00
C ARG A 355 -12.95 7.92 -9.08
N ALA A 356 -13.65 9.03 -9.27
CA ALA A 356 -14.77 9.41 -8.40
C ALA A 356 -15.94 8.40 -8.42
N ALA A 357 -16.14 7.70 -9.52
CA ALA A 357 -17.29 6.81 -9.71
C ALA A 357 -17.26 5.53 -8.86
N ASP A 358 -16.06 5.11 -8.38
CA ASP A 358 -15.89 3.84 -7.66
C ASP A 358 -14.64 3.78 -6.77
N HIS A 359 -13.88 4.85 -6.68
CA HIS A 359 -12.62 4.98 -5.94
C HIS A 359 -11.50 4.01 -6.40
N ALA A 360 -11.53 3.59 -7.68
CA ALA A 360 -10.40 2.89 -8.28
C ALA A 360 -9.18 3.81 -8.35
N MET A 361 -8.01 3.29 -7.98
CA MET A 361 -6.74 3.98 -8.19
C MET A 361 -6.26 3.74 -9.61
N LEU A 362 -6.40 4.72 -10.48
CA LEU A 362 -5.86 4.69 -11.83
C LEU A 362 -4.38 5.04 -11.78
N GLN A 363 -3.52 4.16 -12.31
CA GLN A 363 -2.07 4.28 -12.20
C GLN A 363 -1.37 3.57 -13.36
N PRO A 364 -0.14 3.96 -13.71
CA PRO A 364 0.66 3.20 -14.66
C PRO A 364 1.06 1.85 -14.09
N MET A 365 1.25 0.87 -14.98
CA MET A 365 1.79 -0.45 -14.66
C MET A 365 3.07 -0.68 -15.48
N PHE A 366 3.83 -1.71 -15.14
CA PHE A 366 5.12 -1.99 -15.75
C PHE A 366 5.20 -3.42 -16.25
N VAL A 367 5.94 -3.62 -17.34
CA VAL A 367 6.38 -4.93 -17.79
C VAL A 367 7.87 -5.03 -17.58
N ALA A 368 8.28 -6.10 -16.93
CA ALA A 368 9.67 -6.33 -16.56
C ALA A 368 10.14 -7.75 -16.90
N LYS A 369 11.45 -7.93 -16.90
CA LYS A 369 12.12 -9.23 -16.83
C LYS A 369 13.14 -9.19 -15.71
N LEU A 370 13.52 -10.35 -15.20
CA LEU A 370 14.65 -10.49 -14.32
C LEU A 370 15.92 -10.82 -15.14
N GLU A 371 17.01 -10.13 -14.85
CA GLU A 371 18.35 -10.36 -15.45
C GLU A 371 19.37 -10.60 -14.34
N GLY A 372 20.40 -11.38 -14.66
CA GLY A 372 21.44 -11.76 -13.70
C GLY A 372 21.33 -13.20 -13.22
N SER A 373 22.10 -13.55 -12.21
CA SER A 373 22.12 -14.89 -11.60
C SER A 373 22.51 -14.80 -10.12
N GLY A 374 22.07 -15.78 -9.32
CA GLY A 374 22.30 -15.81 -7.88
C GLY A 374 21.80 -14.55 -7.18
N SER A 375 22.58 -13.98 -6.29
CA SER A 375 22.26 -12.77 -5.53
C SER A 375 22.22 -11.47 -6.36
N ASN A 376 22.65 -11.52 -7.64
CA ASN A 376 22.71 -10.37 -8.53
C ASN A 376 21.50 -10.29 -9.49
N VAL A 377 20.44 -10.99 -9.21
CA VAL A 377 19.21 -10.91 -10.00
C VAL A 377 18.49 -9.58 -9.77
N THR A 378 18.24 -8.84 -10.85
CA THR A 378 17.62 -7.51 -10.79
C THR A 378 16.52 -7.35 -11.84
N PRO A 379 15.47 -6.58 -11.55
CA PRO A 379 14.41 -6.31 -12.53
C PRO A 379 14.87 -5.26 -13.55
N LYS A 380 14.60 -5.55 -14.81
CA LYS A 380 14.79 -4.63 -15.94
C LYS A 380 13.44 -4.22 -16.51
N LEU A 381 13.22 -2.92 -16.62
CA LEU A 381 12.04 -2.36 -17.25
C LEU A 381 12.06 -2.66 -18.77
N LEU A 382 10.98 -3.27 -19.24
CA LEU A 382 10.75 -3.48 -20.66
C LEU A 382 9.79 -2.43 -21.23
N ARG A 383 8.68 -2.15 -20.53
CA ARG A 383 7.67 -1.17 -20.93
C ARG A 383 6.96 -0.59 -19.71
N THR A 384 6.59 0.69 -19.80
CA THR A 384 5.60 1.33 -18.95
C THR A 384 4.26 1.29 -19.68
N ILE A 385 3.23 0.79 -19.02
CA ILE A 385 1.86 0.73 -19.55
C ILE A 385 1.10 1.92 -18.98
N PRO A 386 0.60 2.83 -19.81
CA PRO A 386 -0.10 4.02 -19.32
C PRO A 386 -1.42 3.63 -18.63
N LEU A 387 -1.83 4.43 -17.66
CA LEU A 387 -3.01 4.18 -16.84
C LEU A 387 -4.29 3.95 -17.67
N GLN A 388 -4.44 4.59 -18.82
CA GLN A 388 -5.60 4.45 -19.70
C GLN A 388 -5.72 3.02 -20.25
N ALA A 389 -4.58 2.39 -20.58
CA ALA A 389 -4.55 1.04 -21.14
C ALA A 389 -4.83 -0.07 -20.11
N VAL A 390 -4.74 0.26 -18.83
CA VAL A 390 -4.96 -0.68 -17.71
C VAL A 390 -6.05 -0.21 -16.76
N SER A 391 -6.92 0.70 -17.19
CA SER A 391 -8.06 1.16 -16.39
C SER A 391 -9.09 0.04 -16.27
N PRO A 392 -9.46 -0.36 -15.04
CA PRO A 392 -10.50 -1.37 -14.84
C PRO A 392 -11.88 -0.82 -15.18
N PRO A 393 -12.86 -1.68 -15.52
CA PRO A 393 -14.25 -1.28 -15.62
C PRO A 393 -14.75 -0.57 -14.36
N VAL A 394 -15.67 0.38 -14.52
CA VAL A 394 -16.30 1.04 -13.36
C VAL A 394 -17.14 0.04 -12.59
N ARG A 395 -16.99 0.03 -11.29
CA ARG A 395 -17.79 -0.76 -10.34
C ARG A 395 -18.61 0.18 -9.47
N PRO A 396 -19.88 0.47 -9.80
CA PRO A 396 -20.70 1.38 -9.01
C PRO A 396 -20.75 0.99 -7.54
N PHE A 397 -20.86 1.97 -6.66
CA PHE A 397 -21.01 1.73 -5.22
C PHE A 397 -22.24 0.88 -4.91
N LYS A 398 -22.11 0.04 -3.89
CA LYS A 398 -23.19 -0.80 -3.36
C LYS A 398 -24.02 -0.08 -2.30
#